data_a1efebf478cfad6201812f8f88ca74f8
#
_entry.id   a1efebf478cfad6201812f8f88ca74f8
#
_cell.length_a   1.000
_cell.length_b   1.000
_cell.length_c   1.000
_cell.angle_alpha   90.00
_cell.angle_beta   90.00
_cell.angle_gamma   90.00
#
_symmetry.space_group_name_H-M   'P 1'
#
loop_
_entity.id
_entity.type
_entity.pdbx_description
1 polymer ?
#
loop_
_entity_poly.entity_id
_entity_poly.type
_entity_poly.pdbx_seq_one_letter_code
_entity_poly.pdbx_strand_id
1 'polypeptide(L)'
;KSTLVNLIPRFSDVKNGSVKVFGHDVRDCKFGYLRHVIHVVPQKSNLFSGTIKDNLLMGDRSADDRDIDFALKVSQSAEFVSKLKDGTNTLIEEKSKNLSGGQKQRLCIARAIMGHPRILIFDDSSSALDFATDAALRKALKENLNDTTVFLVSQRVNTVKNADKILVLDDGELVATGTHKELYKTNEVYRDICLSQLSEKEVASV
;
A
#
# COMPACT_ATOMS: atom_id res chain seq x y z
N LYS A 1 -10.76 -7.64 -6.29
CA LYS A 1 -10.09 -6.41 -5.80
C LYS A 1 -8.72 -6.25 -6.46
N SER A 2 -7.79 -7.17 -6.25
CA SER A 2 -6.43 -7.12 -6.82
C SER A 2 -6.43 -6.99 -8.34
N THR A 3 -7.31 -7.71 -9.04
CA THR A 3 -7.46 -7.61 -10.49
C THR A 3 -7.76 -6.17 -10.93
N LEU A 4 -8.63 -5.46 -10.21
CA LEU A 4 -9.00 -4.09 -10.53
C LEU A 4 -7.82 -3.12 -10.37
N VAL A 5 -7.13 -3.16 -9.21
CA VAL A 5 -6.02 -2.24 -8.97
C VAL A 5 -4.80 -2.54 -9.85
N ASN A 6 -4.62 -3.77 -10.30
CA ASN A 6 -3.54 -4.18 -11.21
C ASN A 6 -3.72 -3.66 -12.65
N LEU A 7 -4.91 -3.16 -13.00
CA LEU A 7 -5.13 -2.46 -14.28
C LEU A 7 -4.50 -1.07 -14.30
N ILE A 8 -4.34 -0.41 -13.12
CA ILE A 8 -3.80 0.95 -13.02
C ILE A 8 -2.33 0.99 -13.48
N PRO A 9 -1.41 0.13 -12.96
CA PRO A 9 -0.03 0.04 -13.44
C PRO A 9 0.10 -0.73 -14.76
N ARG A 10 -1.03 -1.15 -15.36
CA ARG A 10 -1.09 -1.94 -16.58
C ARG A 10 -0.33 -3.27 -16.48
N PHE A 11 -0.56 -4.02 -15.38
CA PHE A 11 -0.11 -5.42 -15.30
C PHE A 11 -0.95 -6.35 -16.18
N SER A 12 -2.16 -5.90 -16.54
CA SER A 12 -3.02 -6.50 -17.56
C SER A 12 -3.86 -5.41 -18.23
N ASP A 13 -4.31 -5.66 -19.44
CA ASP A 13 -5.19 -4.75 -20.17
C ASP A 13 -6.66 -5.11 -19.93
N VAL A 14 -7.55 -4.12 -20.00
CA VAL A 14 -9.01 -4.33 -19.96
C VAL A 14 -9.50 -4.97 -21.25
N LYS A 15 -10.48 -5.86 -21.15
CA LYS A 15 -11.16 -6.44 -22.34
C LYS A 15 -12.02 -5.39 -23.04
N ASN A 16 -12.77 -4.60 -22.27
CA ASN A 16 -13.63 -3.54 -22.75
C ASN A 16 -13.45 -2.29 -21.90
N GLY A 17 -13.72 -1.12 -22.46
CA GLY A 17 -13.53 0.15 -21.77
C GLY A 17 -12.08 0.64 -21.77
N SER A 18 -11.77 1.51 -20.83
CA SER A 18 -10.44 2.12 -20.70
C SER A 18 -10.09 2.42 -19.23
N VAL A 19 -8.80 2.39 -18.91
CA VAL A 19 -8.26 2.88 -17.65
C VAL A 19 -7.40 4.10 -17.97
N LYS A 20 -7.69 5.22 -17.30
CA LYS A 20 -6.97 6.48 -17.51
C LYS A 20 -6.21 6.88 -16.26
N VAL A 21 -4.95 7.26 -16.42
CA VAL A 21 -4.09 7.82 -15.39
C VAL A 21 -3.69 9.22 -15.83
N PHE A 22 -3.98 10.23 -15.02
CA PHE A 22 -3.79 11.64 -15.34
C PHE A 22 -4.41 12.05 -16.70
N GLY A 23 -5.58 11.49 -17.04
CA GLY A 23 -6.30 11.79 -18.28
C GLY A 23 -5.89 10.96 -19.50
N HIS A 24 -4.78 10.22 -19.46
CA HIS A 24 -4.26 9.40 -20.55
C HIS A 24 -4.63 7.92 -20.36
N ASP A 25 -5.05 7.24 -21.44
CA ASP A 25 -5.26 5.79 -21.40
C ASP A 25 -3.92 5.11 -21.10
N VAL A 26 -3.94 4.16 -20.15
CA VAL A 26 -2.71 3.45 -19.76
C VAL A 26 -2.09 2.67 -20.92
N ARG A 27 -2.88 2.32 -21.94
CA ARG A 27 -2.41 1.64 -23.17
C ARG A 27 -1.55 2.53 -24.05
N ASP A 28 -1.77 3.85 -23.99
CA ASP A 28 -1.02 4.84 -24.76
C ASP A 28 0.23 5.32 -24.02
N CYS A 29 0.37 4.96 -22.74
CA CYS A 29 1.50 5.36 -21.92
C CYS A 29 2.69 4.40 -22.09
N LYS A 30 3.91 4.95 -22.06
CA LYS A 30 5.13 4.14 -21.97
C LYS A 30 5.19 3.42 -20.62
N PHE A 31 5.54 2.14 -20.61
CA PHE A 31 5.66 1.38 -19.37
C PHE A 31 6.62 2.01 -18.35
N GLY A 32 7.75 2.58 -18.82
CA GLY A 32 8.69 3.29 -17.95
C GLY A 32 8.05 4.46 -17.21
N TYR A 33 7.19 5.24 -17.88
CA TYR A 33 6.43 6.32 -17.24
C TYR A 33 5.45 5.79 -16.19
N LEU A 34 4.62 4.78 -16.54
CA LEU A 34 3.67 4.20 -15.58
C LEU A 34 4.37 3.67 -14.34
N ARG A 35 5.51 2.96 -14.52
CA ARG A 35 6.29 2.39 -13.40
C ARG A 35 7.01 3.43 -12.56
N HIS A 36 7.27 4.61 -13.11
CA HIS A 36 7.84 5.72 -12.36
C HIS A 36 6.79 6.42 -11.50
N VAL A 37 5.58 6.61 -12.02
CA VAL A 37 4.53 7.36 -11.31
C VAL A 37 3.61 6.48 -10.45
N ILE A 38 3.60 5.14 -10.67
CA ILE A 38 2.73 4.19 -9.97
C ILE A 38 3.57 3.11 -9.32
N HIS A 39 3.58 3.08 -8.01
CA HIS A 39 4.23 2.01 -7.26
C HIS A 39 3.22 1.11 -6.58
N VAL A 40 3.56 -0.17 -6.46
CA VAL A 40 2.68 -1.20 -5.90
C VAL A 40 3.37 -1.95 -4.79
N VAL A 41 2.71 -2.04 -3.64
CA VAL A 41 3.08 -2.93 -2.53
C VAL A 41 2.24 -4.19 -2.66
N PRO A 42 2.81 -5.31 -3.09
CA PRO A 42 2.06 -6.55 -3.28
C PRO A 42 1.68 -7.21 -1.96
N GLN A 43 0.68 -8.08 -2.00
CA GLN A 43 0.25 -8.86 -0.84
C GLN A 43 1.38 -9.71 -0.26
N LYS A 44 2.20 -10.35 -1.12
CA LYS A 44 3.36 -11.14 -0.68
C LYS A 44 4.61 -10.27 -0.65
N SER A 45 5.23 -10.18 0.53
CA SER A 45 6.47 -9.42 0.72
C SER A 45 7.66 -10.17 0.14
N ASN A 46 8.14 -9.71 -1.00
CA ASN A 46 9.32 -10.27 -1.66
C ASN A 46 10.48 -9.26 -1.61
N LEU A 47 11.56 -9.64 -0.95
CA LEU A 47 12.83 -8.95 -0.98
C LEU A 47 13.81 -9.76 -1.83
N PHE A 48 14.72 -9.07 -2.47
CA PHE A 48 15.75 -9.64 -3.33
C PHE A 48 17.04 -9.85 -2.55
N SER A 49 17.90 -10.75 -3.04
CA SER A 49 19.25 -10.94 -2.50
C SER A 49 20.06 -9.63 -2.60
N GLY A 50 20.87 -9.34 -1.60
CA GLY A 50 21.62 -8.10 -1.46
C GLY A 50 21.35 -7.45 -0.10
N THR A 51 21.73 -6.20 0.06
CA THR A 51 21.50 -5.46 1.31
C THR A 51 20.08 -4.90 1.39
N ILE A 52 19.69 -4.42 2.57
CA ILE A 52 18.46 -3.62 2.71
C ILE A 52 18.54 -2.40 1.79
N LYS A 53 19.69 -1.69 1.76
CA LYS A 53 19.93 -0.53 0.88
C LYS A 53 19.72 -0.88 -0.59
N ASP A 54 20.26 -1.99 -1.08
CA ASP A 54 20.06 -2.43 -2.46
C ASP A 54 18.60 -2.64 -2.80
N ASN A 55 17.83 -3.22 -1.87
CA ASN A 55 16.39 -3.42 -2.04
C ASN A 55 15.61 -2.11 -2.11
N LEU A 56 15.97 -1.11 -1.30
CA LEU A 56 15.33 0.20 -1.34
C LEU A 56 15.64 0.93 -2.65
N LEU A 57 16.90 0.91 -3.08
CA LEU A 57 17.34 1.54 -4.34
C LEU A 57 16.75 0.90 -5.60
N MET A 58 16.11 -0.27 -5.50
CA MET A 58 15.29 -0.80 -6.60
C MET A 58 14.03 0.04 -6.86
N GLY A 59 13.55 0.79 -5.86
CA GLY A 59 12.44 1.73 -6.04
C GLY A 59 12.87 2.99 -6.79
N ASP A 60 14.06 3.51 -6.46
CA ASP A 60 14.71 4.58 -7.20
C ASP A 60 16.24 4.45 -7.07
N ARG A 61 16.90 4.23 -8.20
CA ARG A 61 18.38 4.07 -8.24
C ARG A 61 19.13 5.38 -8.08
N SER A 62 18.47 6.51 -8.28
CA SER A 62 19.05 7.85 -8.15
C SER A 62 18.90 8.44 -6.74
N ALA A 63 18.16 7.75 -5.87
CA ALA A 63 17.87 8.20 -4.51
C ALA A 63 19.14 8.30 -3.65
N ASP A 64 19.17 9.32 -2.79
CA ASP A 64 20.24 9.53 -1.81
C ASP A 64 19.89 8.93 -0.44
N ASP A 65 20.79 9.10 0.54
CA ASP A 65 20.59 8.58 1.89
C ASP A 65 19.42 9.27 2.63
N ARG A 66 19.03 10.49 2.25
CA ARG A 66 17.87 11.20 2.84
C ARG A 66 16.57 10.57 2.37
N ASP A 67 16.51 10.15 1.10
CA ASP A 67 15.35 9.45 0.55
C ASP A 67 15.18 8.09 1.25
N ILE A 68 16.30 7.39 1.49
CA ILE A 68 16.31 6.13 2.24
C ILE A 68 15.78 6.35 3.66
N ASP A 69 16.31 7.34 4.39
CA ASP A 69 15.87 7.66 5.75
C ASP A 69 14.38 8.04 5.79
N PHE A 70 13.92 8.83 4.83
CA PHE A 70 12.52 9.20 4.68
C PHE A 70 11.64 7.96 4.46
N ALA A 71 12.01 7.10 3.52
CA ALA A 71 11.25 5.89 3.22
C ALA A 71 11.19 4.92 4.41
N LEU A 72 12.32 4.74 5.12
CA LEU A 72 12.39 3.93 6.34
C LEU A 72 11.53 4.51 7.47
N LYS A 73 11.53 5.83 7.65
CA LYS A 73 10.72 6.51 8.66
C LYS A 73 9.22 6.35 8.36
N VAL A 74 8.79 6.65 7.14
CA VAL A 74 7.38 6.58 6.74
C VAL A 74 6.87 5.14 6.80
N SER A 75 7.67 4.16 6.37
CA SER A 75 7.32 2.73 6.42
C SER A 75 7.38 2.11 7.81
N GLN A 76 7.71 2.86 8.86
CA GLN A 76 7.93 2.36 10.23
C GLN A 76 9.07 1.34 10.32
N SER A 77 10.10 1.47 9.45
CA SER A 77 11.24 0.55 9.40
C SER A 77 12.48 1.06 10.13
N ALA A 78 12.58 2.37 10.33
CA ALA A 78 13.79 3.00 10.85
C ALA A 78 14.26 2.41 12.18
N GLU A 79 13.34 2.17 13.11
CA GLU A 79 13.68 1.65 14.45
C GLU A 79 14.31 0.26 14.39
N PHE A 80 13.73 -0.68 13.64
CA PHE A 80 14.30 -2.03 13.60
C PHE A 80 15.57 -2.09 12.74
N VAL A 81 15.67 -1.30 11.67
CA VAL A 81 16.87 -1.23 10.83
C VAL A 81 18.06 -0.66 11.62
N SER A 82 17.84 0.39 12.43
CA SER A 82 18.89 0.95 13.28
C SER A 82 19.41 0.00 14.35
N LYS A 83 18.63 -1.02 14.75
CA LYS A 83 19.03 -2.07 15.71
C LYS A 83 19.82 -3.21 15.06
N LEU A 84 19.86 -3.30 13.73
CA LEU A 84 20.68 -4.28 13.03
C LEU A 84 22.15 -3.86 13.06
N LYS A 85 23.05 -4.84 13.19
CA LYS A 85 24.51 -4.59 13.31
C LYS A 85 25.05 -3.69 12.19
N ASP A 86 24.61 -3.93 10.94
CA ASP A 86 25.10 -3.25 9.75
C ASP A 86 24.06 -2.25 9.18
N GLY A 87 22.98 -1.96 9.95
CA GLY A 87 21.94 -1.02 9.54
C GLY A 87 21.36 -1.36 8.16
N THR A 88 21.33 -0.38 7.25
CA THR A 88 20.86 -0.58 5.87
C THR A 88 21.78 -1.46 5.02
N ASN A 89 23.05 -1.67 5.42
CA ASN A 89 23.98 -2.57 4.76
C ASN A 89 23.81 -4.04 5.19
N THR A 90 22.86 -4.34 6.09
CA THR A 90 22.54 -5.70 6.49
C THR A 90 22.12 -6.52 5.29
N LEU A 91 22.80 -7.66 5.09
CA LEU A 91 22.48 -8.61 4.04
C LEU A 91 21.14 -9.32 4.32
N ILE A 92 20.33 -9.44 3.30
CA ILE A 92 19.09 -10.21 3.32
C ILE A 92 19.45 -11.65 2.97
N GLU A 93 19.28 -12.56 3.92
CA GLU A 93 19.52 -13.99 3.73
C GLU A 93 18.53 -14.60 2.74
N GLU A 94 18.86 -15.80 2.26
CA GLU A 94 18.01 -16.56 1.35
C GLU A 94 16.57 -16.67 1.90
N LYS A 95 15.58 -16.33 1.08
CA LYS A 95 14.16 -16.23 1.46
C LYS A 95 13.91 -15.25 2.62
N SER A 96 14.84 -14.36 2.86
CA SER A 96 14.80 -13.34 3.93
C SER A 96 14.55 -13.93 5.32
N LYS A 97 15.18 -15.06 5.64
CA LYS A 97 14.98 -15.79 6.91
C LYS A 97 15.36 -14.98 8.16
N ASN A 98 16.28 -14.04 8.02
CA ASN A 98 16.74 -13.12 9.06
C ASN A 98 15.77 -11.96 9.36
N LEU A 99 14.63 -11.89 8.69
CA LEU A 99 13.61 -10.85 8.90
C LEU A 99 12.24 -11.48 9.19
N SER A 100 11.50 -10.89 10.13
CA SER A 100 10.10 -11.25 10.38
C SER A 100 9.20 -10.87 9.20
N GLY A 101 8.00 -11.47 9.12
CA GLY A 101 7.01 -11.13 8.08
C GLY A 101 6.66 -9.64 8.05
N GLY A 102 6.44 -9.03 9.22
CA GLY A 102 6.16 -7.61 9.35
C GLY A 102 7.35 -6.72 8.97
N GLN A 103 8.60 -7.12 9.25
CA GLN A 103 9.80 -6.42 8.82
C GLN A 103 9.95 -6.45 7.30
N LYS A 104 9.75 -7.62 6.67
CA LYS A 104 9.76 -7.77 5.21
C LYS A 104 8.72 -6.87 4.57
N GLN A 105 7.50 -6.87 5.12
CA GLN A 105 6.41 -6.05 4.59
C GLN A 105 6.75 -4.55 4.66
N ARG A 106 7.26 -4.07 5.80
CA ARG A 106 7.65 -2.67 5.96
C ARG A 106 8.79 -2.26 5.02
N LEU A 107 9.77 -3.13 4.76
CA LEU A 107 10.81 -2.86 3.76
C LEU A 107 10.26 -2.85 2.33
N CYS A 108 9.28 -3.70 1.99
CA CYS A 108 8.59 -3.62 0.70
C CYS A 108 7.82 -2.30 0.55
N ILE A 109 7.22 -1.81 1.65
CA ILE A 109 6.55 -0.51 1.68
C ILE A 109 7.59 0.61 1.53
N ALA A 110 8.72 0.56 2.26
CA ALA A 110 9.80 1.53 2.12
C ALA A 110 10.27 1.61 0.66
N ARG A 111 10.55 0.46 0.02
CA ARG A 111 10.92 0.41 -1.39
C ARG A 111 9.88 1.04 -2.32
N ALA A 112 8.58 0.87 -2.04
CA ALA A 112 7.53 1.46 -2.85
C ALA A 112 7.38 2.97 -2.62
N ILE A 113 7.82 3.51 -1.50
CA ILE A 113 7.83 4.95 -1.21
C ILE A 113 9.01 5.64 -1.92
N MET A 114 10.13 4.91 -2.14
CA MET A 114 11.26 5.46 -2.89
C MET A 114 10.80 5.99 -4.26
N GLY A 115 11.42 7.06 -4.72
CA GLY A 115 11.07 7.70 -6.00
C GLY A 115 9.79 8.54 -5.97
N HIS A 116 9.21 8.78 -4.80
CA HIS A 116 8.08 9.69 -4.59
C HIS A 116 6.92 9.47 -5.59
N PRO A 117 6.29 8.27 -5.62
CA PRO A 117 5.26 7.95 -6.60
C PRO A 117 4.05 8.88 -6.47
N ARG A 118 3.41 9.20 -7.60
CA ARG A 118 2.14 9.94 -7.63
C ARG A 118 0.94 9.06 -7.28
N ILE A 119 1.08 7.76 -7.46
CA ILE A 119 0.08 6.75 -7.11
C ILE A 119 0.78 5.60 -6.37
N LEU A 120 0.30 5.29 -5.17
CA LEU A 120 0.80 4.18 -4.36
C LEU A 120 -0.34 3.20 -4.07
N ILE A 121 -0.17 1.94 -4.47
CA ILE A 121 -1.18 0.89 -4.34
C ILE A 121 -0.73 -0.12 -3.29
N PHE A 122 -1.54 -0.32 -2.27
CA PHE A 122 -1.38 -1.36 -1.26
C PHE A 122 -2.37 -2.49 -1.55
N ASP A 123 -1.90 -3.60 -2.12
CA ASP A 123 -2.76 -4.75 -2.42
C ASP A 123 -2.75 -5.75 -1.26
N ASP A 124 -3.68 -5.57 -0.31
CA ASP A 124 -3.85 -6.37 0.93
C ASP A 124 -2.55 -6.56 1.73
N SER A 125 -1.67 -5.57 1.65
CA SER A 125 -0.29 -5.65 2.14
C SER A 125 -0.16 -5.37 3.65
N SER A 126 -1.23 -4.99 4.34
CA SER A 126 -1.22 -4.76 5.79
C SER A 126 -1.53 -6.02 6.61
N SER A 127 -1.86 -7.14 5.99
CA SER A 127 -2.23 -8.39 6.68
C SER A 127 -1.11 -8.96 7.56
N ALA A 128 0.15 -8.69 7.22
CA ALA A 128 1.34 -9.12 7.97
C ALA A 128 1.75 -8.16 9.10
N LEU A 129 1.09 -7.01 9.24
CA LEU A 129 1.38 -6.00 10.26
C LEU A 129 0.43 -6.19 11.46
N ASP A 130 0.96 -5.94 12.67
CA ASP A 130 0.14 -5.78 13.86
C ASP A 130 -0.65 -4.46 13.80
N PHE A 131 -1.69 -4.35 14.60
CA PHE A 131 -2.61 -3.19 14.57
C PHE A 131 -1.92 -1.86 14.88
N ALA A 132 -0.97 -1.84 15.81
CA ALA A 132 -0.28 -0.61 16.21
C ALA A 132 0.63 -0.12 15.08
N THR A 133 1.41 -1.01 14.49
CA THR A 133 2.28 -0.72 13.34
C THR A 133 1.48 -0.27 12.11
N ASP A 134 0.36 -0.94 11.80
CA ASP A 134 -0.52 -0.57 10.69
C ASP A 134 -1.15 0.82 10.89
N ALA A 135 -1.59 1.14 12.10
CA ALA A 135 -2.11 2.47 12.43
C ALA A 135 -1.05 3.56 12.31
N ALA A 136 0.16 3.32 12.84
CA ALA A 136 1.29 4.24 12.75
C ALA A 136 1.71 4.47 11.29
N LEU A 137 1.78 3.39 10.48
CA LEU A 137 2.07 3.47 9.06
C LEU A 137 1.05 4.36 8.33
N ARG A 138 -0.25 4.13 8.53
CA ARG A 138 -1.30 4.93 7.87
C ARG A 138 -1.24 6.41 8.25
N LYS A 139 -0.97 6.70 9.52
CA LYS A 139 -0.74 8.06 9.98
C LYS A 139 0.47 8.68 9.27
N ALA A 140 1.60 7.98 9.23
CA ALA A 140 2.81 8.46 8.56
C ALA A 140 2.61 8.66 7.06
N LEU A 141 1.89 7.77 6.36
CA LEU A 141 1.54 7.95 4.94
C LEU A 141 0.73 9.23 4.74
N LYS A 142 -0.31 9.45 5.55
CA LYS A 142 -1.17 10.65 5.46
C LYS A 142 -0.41 11.94 5.72
N GLU A 143 0.53 11.95 6.66
CA GLU A 143 1.31 13.14 7.05
C GLU A 143 2.44 13.47 6.07
N ASN A 144 2.97 12.47 5.34
CA ASN A 144 4.19 12.64 4.55
C ASN A 144 3.99 12.48 3.03
N LEU A 145 2.85 11.95 2.56
CA LEU A 145 2.60 11.69 1.14
C LEU A 145 1.39 12.52 0.62
N ASN A 146 1.44 13.85 0.81
CA ASN A 146 0.33 14.75 0.48
C ASN A 146 0.01 14.81 -1.03
N ASP A 147 1.01 14.62 -1.90
CA ASP A 147 0.86 14.66 -3.36
C ASP A 147 0.68 13.26 -3.98
N THR A 148 0.50 12.22 -3.14
CA THR A 148 0.35 10.84 -3.59
C THR A 148 -1.08 10.36 -3.41
N THR A 149 -1.70 9.87 -4.49
CA THR A 149 -2.97 9.14 -4.39
C THR A 149 -2.70 7.72 -3.87
N VAL A 150 -3.27 7.39 -2.71
CA VAL A 150 -3.07 6.08 -2.07
C VAL A 150 -4.30 5.20 -2.27
N PHE A 151 -4.11 4.03 -2.90
CA PHE A 151 -5.12 2.97 -2.99
C PHE A 151 -4.86 1.92 -1.93
N LEU A 152 -5.85 1.69 -1.05
CA LEU A 152 -5.79 0.66 -0.02
C LEU A 152 -6.77 -0.47 -0.37
N VAL A 153 -6.27 -1.62 -0.76
CA VAL A 153 -7.08 -2.82 -0.92
C VAL A 153 -7.02 -3.61 0.38
N SER A 154 -8.15 -3.80 1.02
CA SER A 154 -8.23 -4.57 2.26
C SER A 154 -9.59 -5.21 2.43
N GLN A 155 -9.64 -6.28 3.24
CA GLN A 155 -10.86 -6.84 3.78
C GLN A 155 -11.16 -6.32 5.20
N ARG A 156 -10.21 -5.58 5.81
CA ARG A 156 -10.34 -5.06 7.17
C ARG A 156 -10.96 -3.66 7.14
N VAL A 157 -12.10 -3.49 7.78
CA VAL A 157 -12.80 -2.18 7.91
C VAL A 157 -11.87 -1.13 8.54
N ASN A 158 -11.15 -1.51 9.59
CA ASN A 158 -10.23 -0.61 10.29
C ASN A 158 -9.11 -0.06 9.39
N THR A 159 -8.76 -0.74 8.29
CA THR A 159 -7.79 -0.26 7.32
C THR A 159 -8.37 0.82 6.42
N VAL A 160 -9.64 0.72 6.03
CA VAL A 160 -10.25 1.57 5.00
C VAL A 160 -11.20 2.64 5.55
N LYS A 161 -11.67 2.53 6.80
CA LYS A 161 -12.71 3.44 7.36
C LYS A 161 -12.34 4.93 7.35
N ASN A 162 -11.04 5.25 7.33
CA ASN A 162 -10.57 6.64 7.30
C ASN A 162 -10.14 7.10 5.89
N ALA A 163 -10.42 6.32 4.84
CA ALA A 163 -10.18 6.74 3.47
C ALA A 163 -11.18 7.82 3.03
N ASP A 164 -10.73 8.73 2.19
CA ASP A 164 -11.57 9.81 1.64
C ASP A 164 -12.71 9.25 0.78
N LYS A 165 -12.48 8.09 0.15
CA LYS A 165 -13.46 7.37 -0.67
C LYS A 165 -13.27 5.88 -0.55
N ILE A 166 -14.34 5.15 -0.34
CA ILE A 166 -14.39 3.68 -0.28
C ILE A 166 -15.18 3.18 -1.48
N LEU A 167 -14.66 2.19 -2.17
CA LEU A 167 -15.33 1.44 -3.23
C LEU A 167 -15.68 0.05 -2.70
N VAL A 168 -16.97 -0.27 -2.62
CA VAL A 168 -17.46 -1.58 -2.18
C VAL A 168 -17.64 -2.47 -3.40
N LEU A 169 -16.89 -3.58 -3.42
CA LEU A 169 -16.94 -4.57 -4.49
C LEU A 169 -17.54 -5.87 -3.97
N ASP A 170 -18.59 -6.34 -4.66
CA ASP A 170 -19.25 -7.61 -4.41
C ASP A 170 -19.41 -8.36 -5.73
N ASP A 171 -19.08 -9.64 -5.76
CA ASP A 171 -19.09 -10.52 -6.95
C ASP A 171 -18.47 -9.90 -8.22
N GLY A 172 -17.46 -9.05 -8.06
CA GLY A 172 -16.77 -8.39 -9.18
C GLY A 172 -17.41 -7.09 -9.64
N GLU A 173 -18.54 -6.70 -9.08
CA GLU A 173 -19.26 -5.47 -9.38
C GLU A 173 -19.01 -4.38 -8.34
N LEU A 174 -19.05 -3.11 -8.74
CA LEU A 174 -19.02 -1.97 -7.87
C LEU A 174 -20.44 -1.69 -7.35
N VAL A 175 -20.74 -2.12 -6.11
CA VAL A 175 -22.08 -2.01 -5.54
C VAL A 175 -22.33 -0.72 -4.77
N ALA A 176 -21.27 -0.05 -4.29
CA ALA A 176 -21.41 1.25 -3.61
C ALA A 176 -20.09 2.04 -3.62
N THR A 177 -20.22 3.36 -3.47
CA THR A 177 -19.12 4.31 -3.35
C THR A 177 -19.49 5.41 -2.36
N GLY A 178 -18.58 5.77 -1.43
CA GLY A 178 -18.81 6.82 -0.46
C GLY A 178 -17.77 6.83 0.65
N THR A 179 -17.99 7.64 1.66
CA THR A 179 -17.24 7.61 2.92
C THR A 179 -17.73 6.48 3.82
N HIS A 180 -16.97 6.16 4.87
CA HIS A 180 -17.38 5.17 5.86
C HIS A 180 -18.78 5.46 6.45
N LYS A 181 -19.03 6.71 6.87
CA LYS A 181 -20.33 7.13 7.45
C LYS A 181 -21.49 7.01 6.47
N GLU A 182 -21.29 7.41 5.22
CA GLU A 182 -22.31 7.31 4.18
C GLU A 182 -22.65 5.85 3.90
N LEU A 183 -21.63 5.04 3.63
CA LEU A 183 -21.80 3.62 3.30
C LEU A 183 -22.42 2.82 4.45
N TYR A 184 -22.01 3.08 5.68
CA TYR A 184 -22.60 2.41 6.83
C TYR A 184 -24.11 2.67 6.95
N LYS A 185 -24.57 3.87 6.58
CA LYS A 185 -26.00 4.24 6.61
C LYS A 185 -26.81 3.72 5.42
N THR A 186 -26.19 3.70 4.24
CA THR A 186 -26.91 3.54 2.96
C THR A 186 -26.68 2.20 2.26
N ASN A 187 -25.62 1.46 2.60
CA ASN A 187 -25.29 0.20 1.92
C ASN A 187 -25.28 -0.98 2.89
N GLU A 188 -26.14 -1.94 2.64
CA GLU A 188 -26.32 -3.14 3.48
C GLU A 188 -25.06 -4.01 3.49
N VAL A 189 -24.49 -4.29 2.30
CA VAL A 189 -23.26 -5.11 2.16
C VAL A 189 -22.12 -4.52 3.00
N TYR A 190 -21.89 -3.20 2.91
CA TYR A 190 -20.84 -2.54 3.69
C TYR A 190 -21.14 -2.57 5.20
N ARG A 191 -22.39 -2.41 5.59
CA ARG A 191 -22.83 -2.47 6.99
C ARG A 191 -22.58 -3.85 7.59
N ASP A 192 -22.92 -4.92 6.86
CA ASP A 192 -22.71 -6.29 7.30
C ASP A 192 -21.22 -6.60 7.48
N ILE A 193 -20.36 -6.12 6.57
CA ILE A 193 -18.91 -6.21 6.73
C ILE A 193 -18.45 -5.49 8.02
N CYS A 194 -18.99 -4.29 8.29
CA CYS A 194 -18.67 -3.55 9.51
C CYS A 194 -19.10 -4.30 10.76
N LEU A 195 -20.35 -4.77 10.81
CA LEU A 195 -20.90 -5.51 11.96
C LEU A 195 -20.15 -6.81 12.25
N SER A 196 -19.60 -7.46 11.22
CA SER A 196 -18.79 -8.66 11.39
C SER A 196 -17.41 -8.41 11.99
N GLN A 197 -16.91 -7.17 11.98
CA GLN A 197 -15.51 -6.85 12.33
C GLN A 197 -15.34 -5.80 13.43
N LEU A 198 -16.32 -4.93 13.63
CA LEU A 198 -16.25 -3.85 14.60
C LEU A 198 -16.99 -4.23 15.90
N SER A 199 -16.47 -3.78 17.02
CA SER A 199 -17.16 -3.89 18.30
C SER A 199 -18.39 -2.95 18.36
N GLU A 200 -19.34 -3.25 19.24
CA GLU A 200 -20.54 -2.39 19.45
C GLU A 200 -20.18 -0.92 19.73
N LYS A 201 -19.08 -0.67 20.47
CA LYS A 201 -18.60 0.69 20.77
C LYS A 201 -18.08 1.40 19.51
N GLU A 202 -17.38 0.69 18.63
CA GLU A 202 -16.88 1.26 17.37
C GLU A 202 -18.01 1.52 16.39
N VAL A 203 -19.01 0.66 16.37
CA VAL A 203 -20.24 0.83 15.57
C VAL A 203 -21.03 2.04 16.07
N ALA A 204 -21.19 2.23 17.39
CA ALA A 204 -21.89 3.38 17.95
C ALA A 204 -21.21 4.73 17.68
N SER A 205 -19.94 4.74 17.27
CA SER A 205 -19.16 5.95 16.95
C SER A 205 -19.22 6.37 15.48
N VAL A 206 -19.91 5.61 14.61
CA VAL A 206 -20.11 5.87 13.17
C VAL A 206 -21.30 6.79 12.94
#